data_f47aedd75186e206d7895c50c9f61e61
#
_entry.id   f47aedd75186e206d7895c50c9f61e61
#
_cell.length_a   1.000
_cell.length_b   1.000
_cell.length_c   1.000
_cell.angle_alpha   90.00
_cell.angle_beta   90.00
_cell.angle_gamma   90.00
#
_symmetry.space_group_name_H-M   'P 1'
#
loop_
_entity.id
_entity.type
_entity.pdbx_description
1 polymer ?
#
loop_
_entity_poly.entity_id
_entity_poly.type
_entity_poly.pdbx_seq_one_letter_code
_entity_poly.pdbx_strand_id
1 'polypeptide(L)'
;MSGVPARPRRPAGISHRYVAFLRGVTPQNAGMADLKRCFESAGFGEVRTVLASGNVVFSSGLTSPAEIQELAEHAMAIGMGRAFGTLVRSVQSLQTLLDADPFAEFSVPQEAKRVLTFLRGANWAGPELPIERDGVQILKRLGNDVLTVYVPHPKGPVFMGMLEKAFGKDITTRTLDTVRKCLAAA
;
A
#
# COMPACT_ATOMS: atom_id res chain seq x y z
N MET A 1 15.63 4.95 -42.85
CA MET A 1 16.03 4.10 -41.71
C MET A 1 16.27 5.01 -40.54
N SER A 2 15.24 5.21 -39.71
CA SER A 2 15.32 6.11 -38.53
C SER A 2 15.55 5.27 -37.30
N GLY A 3 16.79 5.28 -36.80
CA GLY A 3 17.15 4.61 -35.56
C GLY A 3 16.54 5.32 -34.35
N VAL A 4 15.71 4.63 -33.61
CA VAL A 4 15.25 5.07 -32.30
C VAL A 4 16.47 5.12 -31.36
N PRO A 5 16.78 6.27 -30.72
CA PRO A 5 17.90 6.32 -29.80
C PRO A 5 17.60 5.43 -28.59
N ALA A 6 18.54 4.52 -28.30
CA ALA A 6 18.49 3.68 -27.09
C ALA A 6 18.46 4.58 -25.86
N ARG A 7 17.48 4.37 -24.98
CA ARG A 7 17.40 5.04 -23.67
C ARG A 7 18.70 4.75 -22.90
N PRO A 8 19.35 5.77 -22.31
CA PRO A 8 20.54 5.56 -21.50
C PRO A 8 20.19 4.62 -20.35
N ARG A 9 20.94 3.51 -20.23
CA ARG A 9 20.92 2.67 -19.04
C ARG A 9 21.35 3.54 -17.86
N ARG A 10 20.44 3.77 -16.91
CA ARG A 10 20.80 4.39 -15.63
C ARG A 10 21.93 3.57 -15.00
N PRO A 11 22.97 4.20 -14.43
CA PRO A 11 24.01 3.48 -13.69
C PRO A 11 23.35 2.65 -12.60
N ALA A 12 23.91 1.49 -12.30
CA ALA A 12 23.50 0.60 -11.23
C ALA A 12 23.74 1.30 -9.87
N GLY A 13 22.85 2.23 -9.52
CA GLY A 13 22.75 2.81 -8.20
C GLY A 13 22.12 1.79 -7.24
N ILE A 14 22.27 2.02 -5.94
CA ILE A 14 21.62 1.22 -4.91
C ILE A 14 20.13 1.17 -5.20
N SER A 15 19.61 -0.04 -5.42
CA SER A 15 18.19 -0.28 -5.66
C SER A 15 17.52 -0.72 -4.38
N HIS A 16 16.43 -0.07 -4.01
CA HIS A 16 15.65 -0.39 -2.82
C HIS A 16 14.38 -1.15 -3.22
N ARG A 17 13.92 -2.03 -2.33
CA ARG A 17 12.67 -2.78 -2.54
C ARG A 17 11.51 -2.06 -1.89
N TYR A 18 10.39 -2.00 -2.62
CA TYR A 18 9.16 -1.32 -2.22
C TYR A 18 7.94 -2.18 -2.42
N VAL A 19 6.89 -1.87 -1.66
CA VAL A 19 5.53 -2.34 -1.89
C VAL A 19 4.64 -1.13 -2.15
N ALA A 20 3.92 -1.16 -3.25
CA ALA A 20 2.82 -0.24 -3.55
C ALA A 20 1.49 -0.91 -3.20
N PHE A 21 0.69 -0.22 -2.41
CA PHE A 21 -0.68 -0.59 -2.08
C PHE A 21 -1.62 0.36 -2.83
N LEU A 22 -2.34 -0.15 -3.83
CA LEU A 22 -3.22 0.62 -4.67
C LEU A 22 -4.62 0.65 -4.09
N ARG A 23 -5.25 1.83 -4.10
CA ARG A 23 -6.61 2.01 -3.61
C ARG A 23 -7.64 1.68 -4.69
N GLY A 24 -8.66 0.90 -4.31
CA GLY A 24 -9.84 0.65 -5.14
C GLY A 24 -9.60 -0.28 -6.33
N VAL A 25 -8.50 -1.05 -6.33
CA VAL A 25 -8.25 -2.08 -7.34
C VAL A 25 -9.09 -3.31 -7.04
N THR A 26 -9.78 -3.79 -8.08
CA THR A 26 -10.54 -5.04 -8.09
C THR A 26 -10.23 -5.82 -9.37
N PRO A 27 -10.50 -7.13 -9.42
CA PRO A 27 -10.31 -7.93 -10.65
C PRO A 27 -11.09 -7.39 -11.86
N GLN A 28 -12.17 -6.64 -11.63
CA GLN A 28 -13.04 -6.10 -12.68
C GLN A 28 -12.51 -4.78 -13.27
N ASN A 29 -11.66 -4.05 -12.54
CA ASN A 29 -11.23 -2.71 -12.96
C ASN A 29 -9.74 -2.59 -13.28
N ALA A 30 -8.93 -3.60 -12.95
CA ALA A 30 -7.52 -3.63 -13.29
C ALA A 30 -7.00 -5.07 -13.42
N GLY A 31 -6.40 -5.38 -14.57
CA GLY A 31 -5.66 -6.62 -14.77
C GLY A 31 -4.29 -6.56 -14.08
N MET A 32 -3.88 -7.64 -13.42
CA MET A 32 -2.58 -7.70 -12.76
C MET A 32 -1.41 -7.57 -13.75
N ALA A 33 -1.56 -8.11 -14.97
CA ALA A 33 -0.58 -7.96 -16.04
C ALA A 33 -0.46 -6.51 -16.53
N ASP A 34 -1.58 -5.77 -16.57
CA ASP A 34 -1.60 -4.35 -16.96
C ASP A 34 -0.92 -3.48 -15.90
N LEU A 35 -1.21 -3.71 -14.62
CA LEU A 35 -0.53 -3.06 -13.51
C LEU A 35 0.99 -3.30 -13.56
N LYS A 36 1.41 -4.56 -13.76
CA LYS A 36 2.83 -4.90 -13.91
C LYS A 36 3.47 -4.10 -15.03
N ARG A 37 2.87 -4.08 -16.23
CA ARG A 37 3.39 -3.32 -17.38
C ARG A 37 3.50 -1.83 -17.10
N CYS A 38 2.52 -1.23 -16.40
CA CYS A 38 2.57 0.19 -16.02
C CYS A 38 3.77 0.47 -15.11
N PHE A 39 3.99 -0.35 -14.10
CA PHE A 39 5.15 -0.19 -13.20
C PHE A 39 6.48 -0.41 -13.93
N GLU A 40 6.58 -1.41 -14.80
CA GLU A 40 7.77 -1.61 -15.64
C GLU A 40 8.02 -0.43 -16.58
N SER A 41 6.97 0.15 -17.18
CA SER A 41 7.08 1.33 -18.06
C SER A 41 7.49 2.59 -17.30
N ALA A 42 7.19 2.67 -16.00
CA ALA A 42 7.67 3.73 -15.12
C ALA A 42 9.17 3.61 -14.81
N GLY A 43 9.82 2.52 -15.22
CA GLY A 43 11.24 2.27 -15.00
C GLY A 43 11.55 1.56 -13.67
N PHE A 44 10.54 1.01 -13.01
CA PHE A 44 10.73 0.14 -11.85
C PHE A 44 11.21 -1.25 -12.27
N GLY A 45 12.06 -1.85 -11.45
CA GLY A 45 12.62 -3.19 -11.71
C GLY A 45 11.92 -4.27 -10.90
N GLU A 46 12.13 -5.53 -11.29
CA GLU A 46 11.69 -6.74 -10.56
C GLU A 46 10.23 -6.69 -10.11
N VAL A 47 9.36 -6.18 -11.00
CA VAL A 47 7.94 -5.94 -10.69
C VAL A 47 7.17 -7.24 -10.57
N ARG A 48 6.47 -7.41 -9.44
CA ARG A 48 5.57 -8.54 -9.16
C ARG A 48 4.26 -8.03 -8.57
N THR A 49 3.15 -8.54 -9.04
CA THR A 49 1.83 -8.30 -8.44
C THR A 49 1.51 -9.40 -7.42
N VAL A 50 0.90 -9.01 -6.31
CA VAL A 50 0.55 -9.94 -5.22
C VAL A 50 -0.95 -9.83 -4.94
N LEU A 51 -1.68 -10.91 -5.13
CA LEU A 51 -3.13 -10.96 -5.07
C LEU A 51 -3.81 -10.02 -6.12
N ALA A 52 -5.11 -10.14 -6.28
CA ALA A 52 -5.87 -9.35 -7.25
C ALA A 52 -6.42 -8.01 -6.66
N SER A 53 -5.86 -7.55 -5.55
CA SER A 53 -6.31 -6.36 -4.81
C SER A 53 -5.35 -5.17 -4.88
N GLY A 54 -4.50 -5.12 -5.92
CA GLY A 54 -3.64 -3.98 -6.18
C GLY A 54 -2.44 -3.87 -5.22
N ASN A 55 -1.70 -4.94 -5.06
CA ASN A 55 -0.41 -4.91 -4.38
C ASN A 55 0.70 -5.19 -5.38
N VAL A 56 1.69 -4.30 -5.46
CA VAL A 56 2.81 -4.43 -6.39
C VAL A 56 4.12 -4.33 -5.62
N VAL A 57 4.97 -5.33 -5.76
CA VAL A 57 6.33 -5.36 -5.21
C VAL A 57 7.31 -5.05 -6.33
N PHE A 58 8.27 -4.17 -6.09
CA PHE A 58 9.19 -3.72 -7.13
C PHE A 58 10.47 -3.15 -6.55
N SER A 59 11.47 -2.93 -7.40
CA SER A 59 12.70 -2.23 -7.05
C SER A 59 12.78 -0.86 -7.70
N SER A 60 13.38 0.12 -7.02
CA SER A 60 13.61 1.47 -7.50
C SER A 60 14.90 2.06 -6.96
N GLY A 61 15.57 2.88 -7.77
CA GLY A 61 16.69 3.72 -7.30
C GLY A 61 16.22 5.03 -6.66
N LEU A 62 14.91 5.34 -6.70
CA LEU A 62 14.36 6.49 -6.00
C LEU A 62 14.18 6.17 -4.51
N THR A 63 14.37 7.18 -3.66
CA THR A 63 14.25 7.04 -2.20
C THR A 63 13.04 7.77 -1.64
N SER A 64 12.41 8.66 -2.43
CA SER A 64 11.21 9.40 -2.04
C SER A 64 9.95 8.59 -2.35
N PRO A 65 9.17 8.16 -1.34
CA PRO A 65 7.89 7.49 -1.56
C PRO A 65 6.91 8.35 -2.36
N ALA A 66 6.93 9.68 -2.18
CA ALA A 66 6.05 10.60 -2.90
C ALA A 66 6.35 10.59 -4.41
N GLU A 67 7.62 10.70 -4.79
CA GLU A 67 8.03 10.62 -6.21
C GLU A 67 7.68 9.27 -6.84
N ILE A 68 7.89 8.18 -6.11
CA ILE A 68 7.54 6.83 -6.58
C ILE A 68 6.03 6.71 -6.80
N GLN A 69 5.21 7.24 -5.88
CA GLN A 69 3.75 7.24 -5.97
C GLN A 69 3.27 8.01 -7.22
N GLU A 70 3.77 9.22 -7.41
CA GLU A 70 3.42 10.07 -8.57
C GLU A 70 3.80 9.41 -9.89
N LEU A 71 4.99 8.82 -9.96
CA LEU A 71 5.48 8.14 -11.16
C LEU A 71 4.63 6.90 -11.49
N ALA A 72 4.25 6.11 -10.49
CA ALA A 72 3.38 4.95 -10.67
C ALA A 72 1.97 5.37 -11.11
N GLU A 73 1.39 6.38 -10.49
CA GLU A 73 0.07 6.92 -10.84
C GLU A 73 0.05 7.48 -12.27
N HIS A 74 1.09 8.22 -12.66
CA HIS A 74 1.23 8.74 -14.02
C HIS A 74 1.33 7.61 -15.06
N ALA A 75 2.14 6.58 -14.78
CA ALA A 75 2.28 5.43 -15.68
C ALA A 75 0.97 4.66 -15.84
N MET A 76 0.17 4.51 -14.77
CA MET A 76 -1.15 3.89 -14.85
C MET A 76 -2.13 4.76 -15.65
N ALA A 77 -2.12 6.08 -15.47
CA ALA A 77 -2.96 6.98 -16.24
C ALA A 77 -2.68 6.86 -17.76
N ILE A 78 -1.42 6.76 -18.16
CA ILE A 78 -1.03 6.56 -19.57
C ILE A 78 -1.37 5.14 -20.06
N GLY A 79 -0.97 4.11 -19.31
CA GLY A 79 -1.05 2.73 -19.78
C GLY A 79 -2.43 2.09 -19.66
N MET A 80 -3.28 2.59 -18.76
CA MET A 80 -4.60 2.02 -18.47
C MET A 80 -5.74 3.04 -18.63
N GLY A 81 -5.43 4.31 -18.98
CA GLY A 81 -6.41 5.39 -19.06
C GLY A 81 -6.96 5.85 -17.73
N ARG A 82 -6.43 5.36 -16.61
CA ARG A 82 -6.82 5.74 -15.24
C ARG A 82 -5.69 5.49 -14.25
N ALA A 83 -5.59 6.32 -13.23
CA ALA A 83 -4.71 6.10 -12.10
C ALA A 83 -5.48 5.52 -10.91
N PHE A 84 -4.79 4.71 -10.11
CA PHE A 84 -5.24 4.29 -8.79
C PHE A 84 -4.37 4.97 -7.74
N GLY A 85 -5.00 5.54 -6.71
CA GLY A 85 -4.25 6.14 -5.60
C GLY A 85 -3.26 5.12 -5.02
N THR A 86 -1.99 5.49 -5.02
CA THR A 86 -0.88 4.58 -4.71
C THR A 86 -0.19 5.01 -3.43
N LEU A 87 -0.06 4.10 -2.47
CA LEU A 87 0.67 4.32 -1.23
C LEU A 87 1.86 3.37 -1.18
N VAL A 88 3.07 3.92 -1.03
CA VAL A 88 4.33 3.17 -1.10
C VAL A 88 4.98 3.07 0.28
N ARG A 89 5.48 1.87 0.57
CA ARG A 89 6.34 1.60 1.75
C ARG A 89 7.57 0.82 1.32
N SER A 90 8.70 1.09 1.97
CA SER A 90 9.88 0.24 1.77
C SER A 90 9.64 -1.14 2.39
N VAL A 91 10.17 -2.18 1.76
CA VAL A 91 10.14 -3.55 2.32
C VAL A 91 10.79 -3.57 3.69
N GLN A 92 11.88 -2.84 3.88
CA GLN A 92 12.58 -2.76 5.16
C GLN A 92 11.68 -2.16 6.27
N SER A 93 10.95 -1.07 6.00
CA SER A 93 10.07 -0.47 7.00
C SER A 93 8.91 -1.39 7.39
N LEU A 94 8.33 -2.09 6.41
CA LEU A 94 7.28 -3.08 6.68
C LEU A 94 7.81 -4.27 7.47
N GLN A 95 9.00 -4.77 7.15
CA GLN A 95 9.62 -5.87 7.88
C GLN A 95 9.88 -5.46 9.34
N THR A 96 10.50 -4.29 9.56
CA THR A 96 10.73 -3.75 10.92
C THR A 96 9.42 -3.62 11.71
N LEU A 97 8.34 -3.14 11.05
CA LEU A 97 7.04 -3.03 11.68
C LEU A 97 6.48 -4.40 12.10
N LEU A 98 6.58 -5.41 11.24
CA LEU A 98 6.07 -6.76 11.55
C LEU A 98 6.93 -7.50 12.59
N ASP A 99 8.24 -7.33 12.56
CA ASP A 99 9.17 -7.94 13.52
C ASP A 99 8.95 -7.41 14.94
N ALA A 100 8.48 -6.18 15.07
CA ALA A 100 8.11 -5.57 16.35
C ALA A 100 6.79 -6.10 16.93
N ASP A 101 6.08 -6.98 16.22
CA ASP A 101 4.74 -7.49 16.57
C ASP A 101 3.80 -6.39 17.09
N PRO A 102 3.42 -5.43 16.25
CA PRO A 102 2.80 -4.17 16.68
C PRO A 102 1.42 -4.36 17.34
N PHE A 103 0.81 -5.53 17.24
CA PHE A 103 -0.47 -5.84 17.86
C PHE A 103 -0.35 -6.55 19.22
N ALA A 104 0.86 -6.93 19.65
CA ALA A 104 1.08 -7.70 20.88
C ALA A 104 0.66 -6.95 22.16
N GLU A 105 0.73 -5.63 22.16
CA GLU A 105 0.35 -4.80 23.31
C GLU A 105 -1.18 -4.67 23.49
N PHE A 106 -1.98 -5.12 22.50
CA PHE A 106 -3.43 -4.96 22.49
C PHE A 106 -4.15 -6.28 22.72
N SER A 107 -5.23 -6.23 23.51
CA SER A 107 -6.14 -7.37 23.63
C SER A 107 -7.05 -7.43 22.39
N VAL A 108 -6.69 -8.28 21.43
CA VAL A 108 -7.40 -8.43 20.16
C VAL A 108 -8.21 -9.71 20.17
N PRO A 109 -9.55 -9.66 19.93
CA PRO A 109 -10.36 -10.87 19.81
C PRO A 109 -9.82 -11.83 18.74
N GLN A 110 -9.95 -13.14 18.98
CA GLN A 110 -9.39 -14.16 18.10
C GLN A 110 -9.98 -14.09 16.68
N GLU A 111 -11.27 -13.77 16.57
CA GLU A 111 -12.01 -13.62 15.32
C GLU A 111 -11.72 -12.30 14.59
N ALA A 112 -11.08 -11.33 15.25
CA ALA A 112 -10.82 -10.03 14.67
C ALA A 112 -9.73 -10.07 13.60
N LYS A 113 -9.95 -9.32 12.55
CA LYS A 113 -8.94 -9.08 11.50
C LYS A 113 -8.01 -7.97 11.92
N ARG A 114 -6.70 -8.23 11.89
CA ARG A 114 -5.65 -7.22 12.08
C ARG A 114 -5.36 -6.55 10.74
N VAL A 115 -5.43 -5.23 10.70
CA VAL A 115 -5.32 -4.42 9.49
C VAL A 115 -4.30 -3.32 9.67
N LEU A 116 -3.45 -3.12 8.68
CA LEU A 116 -2.65 -1.93 8.52
C LEU A 116 -3.36 -0.97 7.58
N THR A 117 -3.55 0.26 8.03
CA THR A 117 -4.04 1.37 7.23
C THR A 117 -2.87 2.27 6.88
N PHE A 118 -2.60 2.43 5.61
CA PHE A 118 -1.52 3.27 5.09
C PHE A 118 -2.08 4.66 4.78
N LEU A 119 -1.41 5.71 5.30
CA LEU A 119 -1.73 7.11 5.05
C LEU A 119 -0.75 7.68 4.02
N ARG A 120 -1.24 8.54 3.13
CA ARG A 120 -0.39 9.16 2.09
C ARG A 120 0.53 10.24 2.65
N GLY A 121 0.09 11.02 3.62
CA GLY A 121 0.82 12.15 4.19
C GLY A 121 1.07 12.02 5.68
N ALA A 122 2.13 12.73 6.15
CA ALA A 122 2.54 12.73 7.55
C ALA A 122 1.75 13.77 8.40
N ASN A 123 1.20 14.80 7.77
CA ASN A 123 0.55 15.92 8.47
C ASN A 123 -0.90 15.58 8.79
N TRP A 124 -1.10 14.99 9.94
CA TRP A 124 -2.42 14.69 10.43
C TRP A 124 -2.63 15.17 11.87
N ALA A 125 -3.63 16.03 12.04
CA ALA A 125 -4.19 16.42 13.31
C ALA A 125 -5.53 15.67 13.50
N GLY A 126 -5.47 14.37 13.75
CA GLY A 126 -6.64 13.52 13.91
C GLY A 126 -7.05 13.33 15.38
N PRO A 127 -8.12 12.56 15.61
CA PRO A 127 -8.60 12.30 16.95
C PRO A 127 -7.59 11.53 17.80
N GLU A 128 -7.70 11.66 19.12
CA GLU A 128 -6.96 10.79 20.04
C GLU A 128 -7.31 9.32 19.79
N LEU A 129 -6.31 8.46 19.90
CA LEU A 129 -6.45 7.01 19.80
C LEU A 129 -6.24 6.36 21.16
N PRO A 130 -6.86 5.22 21.46
CA PRO A 130 -7.69 4.40 20.56
C PRO A 130 -9.13 4.91 20.39
N ILE A 131 -9.75 4.54 19.25
CA ILE A 131 -11.18 4.74 19.01
C ILE A 131 -11.82 3.35 18.84
N GLU A 132 -12.90 3.11 19.57
CA GLU A 132 -13.66 1.87 19.45
C GLU A 132 -15.13 2.17 19.12
N ARG A 133 -15.66 1.50 18.10
CA ARG A 133 -17.06 1.57 17.71
C ARG A 133 -17.47 0.40 16.85
N ASP A 134 -18.64 -0.18 17.14
CA ASP A 134 -19.29 -1.20 16.29
C ASP A 134 -18.38 -2.39 15.91
N GLY A 135 -17.55 -2.86 16.86
CA GLY A 135 -16.61 -3.96 16.65
C GLY A 135 -15.34 -3.57 15.85
N VAL A 136 -15.12 -2.27 15.64
CA VAL A 136 -13.90 -1.72 15.05
C VAL A 136 -13.10 -1.00 16.11
N GLN A 137 -11.81 -1.27 16.18
CA GLN A 137 -10.87 -0.55 17.04
C GLN A 137 -9.75 0.04 16.19
N ILE A 138 -9.63 1.35 16.19
CA ILE A 138 -8.45 2.06 15.65
C ILE A 138 -7.50 2.25 16.82
N LEU A 139 -6.44 1.46 16.86
CA LEU A 139 -5.64 1.26 18.07
C LEU A 139 -4.54 2.31 18.25
N LYS A 140 -3.69 2.44 17.25
CA LYS A 140 -2.47 3.24 17.33
C LYS A 140 -1.99 3.70 15.97
N ARG A 141 -1.39 4.87 15.91
CA ARG A 141 -0.69 5.36 14.75
C ARG A 141 0.83 5.21 14.94
N LEU A 142 1.50 4.70 13.93
CA LEU A 142 2.95 4.52 13.84
C LEU A 142 3.46 5.24 12.58
N GLY A 143 3.83 6.50 12.71
CA GLY A 143 4.18 7.33 11.56
C GLY A 143 3.01 7.50 10.58
N ASN A 144 3.14 6.96 9.37
CA ASN A 144 2.10 6.98 8.34
C ASN A 144 1.28 5.68 8.27
N ASP A 145 1.41 4.82 9.26
CA ASP A 145 0.68 3.56 9.34
C ASP A 145 -0.20 3.54 10.59
N VAL A 146 -1.38 2.97 10.48
CA VAL A 146 -2.35 2.89 11.57
C VAL A 146 -2.75 1.45 11.81
N LEU A 147 -2.66 1.02 13.07
CA LEU A 147 -3.10 -0.29 13.52
C LEU A 147 -4.59 -0.27 13.76
N THR A 148 -5.31 -1.15 13.07
CA THR A 148 -6.76 -1.28 13.20
C THR A 148 -7.11 -2.75 13.33
N VAL A 149 -8.11 -3.05 14.15
CA VAL A 149 -8.74 -4.37 14.21
C VAL A 149 -10.24 -4.23 14.01
N TYR A 150 -10.85 -5.22 13.39
CA TYR A 150 -12.30 -5.29 13.28
C TYR A 150 -12.79 -6.73 13.28
N VAL A 151 -13.95 -6.95 13.88
CA VAL A 151 -14.68 -8.20 13.76
C VAL A 151 -15.58 -8.10 12.53
N PRO A 152 -15.49 -9.03 11.55
CA PRO A 152 -16.34 -9.02 10.39
C PRO A 152 -17.83 -9.01 10.77
N HIS A 153 -18.59 -8.05 10.23
CA HIS A 153 -20.00 -7.88 10.54
C HIS A 153 -20.86 -8.16 9.29
N PRO A 154 -22.02 -8.84 9.44
CA PRO A 154 -22.90 -9.19 8.31
C PRO A 154 -23.41 -7.99 7.50
N LYS A 155 -23.45 -6.81 8.10
CA LYS A 155 -23.91 -5.55 7.44
C LYS A 155 -22.84 -4.84 6.61
N GLY A 156 -21.67 -5.47 6.39
CA GLY A 156 -20.60 -4.93 5.56
C GLY A 156 -19.55 -4.10 6.30
N PRO A 157 -18.59 -3.51 5.58
CA PRO A 157 -17.37 -2.94 6.17
C PRO A 157 -17.60 -1.54 6.78
N VAL A 158 -18.12 -1.50 8.00
CA VAL A 158 -18.27 -0.25 8.78
C VAL A 158 -16.90 0.41 9.04
N PHE A 159 -15.84 -0.39 9.12
CA PHE A 159 -14.51 0.08 9.49
C PHE A 159 -13.90 1.08 8.48
N MET A 160 -14.17 0.94 7.18
CA MET A 160 -13.64 1.88 6.18
C MET A 160 -14.20 3.29 6.37
N GLY A 161 -15.51 3.41 6.65
CA GLY A 161 -16.13 4.70 6.94
C GLY A 161 -15.54 5.39 8.17
N MET A 162 -15.21 4.62 9.21
CA MET A 162 -14.54 5.15 10.41
C MET A 162 -13.12 5.64 10.11
N LEU A 163 -12.35 4.86 9.34
CA LEU A 163 -11.00 5.23 8.95
C LEU A 163 -10.99 6.47 8.05
N GLU A 164 -11.89 6.55 7.05
CA GLU A 164 -12.00 7.72 6.17
C GLU A 164 -12.43 8.98 6.93
N LYS A 165 -13.31 8.84 7.92
CA LYS A 165 -13.69 9.95 8.81
C LYS A 165 -12.53 10.42 9.67
N ALA A 166 -11.70 9.50 10.17
CA ALA A 166 -10.57 9.81 11.03
C ALA A 166 -9.36 10.34 10.26
N PHE A 167 -9.07 9.80 9.08
CA PHE A 167 -7.79 10.02 8.36
C PHE A 167 -7.95 10.59 6.95
N GLY A 168 -9.18 10.86 6.50
CA GLY A 168 -9.44 11.30 5.14
C GLY A 168 -9.47 10.16 4.14
N LYS A 169 -9.62 10.51 2.86
CA LYS A 169 -9.83 9.53 1.80
C LYS A 169 -8.54 9.01 1.15
N ASP A 170 -7.40 9.67 1.38
CA ASP A 170 -6.11 9.25 0.82
C ASP A 170 -5.44 8.16 1.66
N ILE A 171 -6.19 7.08 1.87
CA ILE A 171 -5.78 5.92 2.65
C ILE A 171 -6.05 4.63 1.89
N THR A 172 -5.33 3.59 2.22
CA THR A 172 -5.65 2.22 1.81
C THR A 172 -5.39 1.25 2.95
N THR A 173 -6.10 0.13 2.94
CA THR A 173 -6.01 -0.86 4.03
C THR A 173 -5.59 -2.21 3.49
N ARG A 174 -4.77 -2.92 4.27
CA ARG A 174 -4.45 -4.33 4.00
C ARG A 174 -4.48 -5.13 5.30
N THR A 175 -5.00 -6.34 5.23
CA THR A 175 -4.83 -7.27 6.35
C THR A 175 -3.35 -7.56 6.56
N LEU A 176 -2.98 -7.86 7.79
CA LEU A 176 -1.61 -8.22 8.14
C LEU A 176 -1.08 -9.40 7.31
N ASP A 177 -1.97 -10.36 7.01
CA ASP A 177 -1.65 -11.50 6.14
C ASP A 177 -1.30 -11.07 4.71
N THR A 178 -2.03 -10.10 4.15
CA THR A 178 -1.70 -9.54 2.83
C THR A 178 -0.33 -8.88 2.83
N VAL A 179 0.01 -8.12 3.87
CA VAL A 179 1.32 -7.48 3.99
C VAL A 179 2.44 -8.52 4.09
N ARG A 180 2.24 -9.59 4.87
CA ARG A 180 3.19 -10.72 4.93
C ARG A 180 3.41 -11.38 3.56
N LYS A 181 2.34 -11.57 2.78
CA LYS A 181 2.44 -12.10 1.41
C LYS A 181 3.23 -11.18 0.48
N CYS A 182 3.07 -9.86 0.62
CA CYS A 182 3.88 -8.90 -0.13
C CYS A 182 5.36 -8.98 0.24
N LEU A 183 5.68 -9.09 1.52
CA LEU A 183 7.07 -9.25 1.99
C LEU A 183 7.69 -10.58 1.51
N ALA A 184 6.94 -11.65 1.51
CA ALA A 184 7.40 -12.94 0.99
C ALA A 184 7.67 -12.93 -0.52
N ALA A 185 7.08 -12.00 -1.26
CA ALA A 185 7.28 -11.82 -2.71
C ALA A 185 8.37 -10.79 -3.05
N ALA A 186 8.94 -10.13 -2.03
CA ALA A 186 9.89 -9.03 -2.19
C ALA A 186 11.33 -9.45 -2.49
#